data_3fe8d1c67276ced7f0bd87a65fdd80e0
#
_entry.id   3fe8d1c67276ced7f0bd87a65fdd80e0
#
_cell.length_a   1.000
_cell.length_b   1.000
_cell.length_c   1.000
_cell.angle_alpha   90.00
_cell.angle_beta   90.00
_cell.angle_gamma   90.00
#
_symmetry.space_group_name_H-M   'P 1'
#
loop_
_entity.id
_entity.type
_entity.pdbx_description
1 polymer ?
#
loop_
_entity_poly.entity_id
_entity_poly.type
_entity_poly.pdbx_seq_one_letter_code
_entity_poly.pdbx_strand_id
1 'polypeptide(L)'
;METIRVAISMFLVGGSHAFSVIEEVGFKKMIGAAYPQFKIVSRYTIKRDIMAMFERERTELREIISNSPSRVSFTTDNWKSDVTKFSYICITCHYVDDAWRLNKRIIWFKKLNPPYDGATIAEEVHLCFCEWKVDTKIMCMTLDNAAYNDSMINTLRTTLLPKCVLPLFGTFFQVRCCAHILNLIVQAGLKLIDKSVDKIREGIQYIKISSNRIQKFYETAKNIYHLNEDRKLRVDMPVRWNSTHTVLDNSLYYF
;
A
#
# COMPACT_ATOMS: atom_id res chain seq x y z
N MET A 1 26.97 4.03 -22.30
CA MET A 1 27.28 4.06 -20.85
C MET A 1 26.10 4.52 -20.01
N GLU A 2 25.43 5.60 -20.39
CA GLU A 2 24.22 6.10 -19.72
C GLU A 2 23.07 5.10 -19.75
N THR A 3 22.78 4.48 -20.88
CA THR A 3 21.72 3.47 -21.05
C THR A 3 21.83 2.32 -20.05
N ILE A 4 23.05 1.83 -19.78
CA ILE A 4 23.26 0.72 -18.81
C ILE A 4 23.02 1.20 -17.38
N ARG A 5 23.42 2.43 -17.04
CA ARG A 5 23.13 3.00 -15.71
C ARG A 5 21.63 3.16 -15.48
N VAL A 6 20.90 3.61 -16.50
CA VAL A 6 19.42 3.68 -16.45
C VAL A 6 18.83 2.28 -16.29
N ALA A 7 19.29 1.28 -17.05
CA ALA A 7 18.80 -0.09 -16.93
C ALA A 7 19.06 -0.68 -15.53
N ILE A 8 20.25 -0.44 -14.95
CA ILE A 8 20.56 -0.84 -13.56
C ILE A 8 19.64 -0.12 -12.56
N SER A 9 19.41 1.18 -12.75
CA SER A 9 18.49 1.95 -11.90
C SER A 9 17.07 1.36 -11.95
N MET A 10 16.56 1.05 -13.14
CA MET A 10 15.25 0.43 -13.33
C MET A 10 15.17 -0.97 -12.71
N PHE A 11 16.23 -1.77 -12.83
CA PHE A 11 16.33 -3.08 -12.17
C PHE A 11 16.22 -2.95 -10.64
N LEU A 12 16.97 -2.02 -10.05
CA LEU A 12 16.94 -1.81 -8.60
C LEU A 12 15.58 -1.33 -8.11
N VAL A 13 14.98 -0.37 -8.80
CA VAL A 13 13.66 0.19 -8.45
C VAL A 13 12.56 -0.83 -8.66
N GLY A 14 12.52 -1.48 -9.83
CA GLY A 14 11.47 -2.44 -10.18
C GLY A 14 11.47 -3.69 -9.31
N GLY A 15 12.66 -4.13 -8.86
CA GLY A 15 12.81 -5.27 -7.96
C GLY A 15 12.84 -4.90 -6.47
N SER A 16 12.72 -3.61 -6.12
CA SER A 16 12.88 -3.12 -4.73
C SER A 16 14.20 -3.57 -4.09
N HIS A 17 15.28 -3.63 -4.88
CA HIS A 17 16.57 -4.07 -4.43
C HIS A 17 17.31 -2.99 -3.64
N ALA A 18 18.14 -3.41 -2.69
CA ALA A 18 19.04 -2.50 -2.00
C ALA A 18 20.11 -1.95 -2.97
N PHE A 19 20.51 -0.69 -2.82
CA PHE A 19 21.55 -0.09 -3.67
C PHE A 19 22.90 -0.82 -3.58
N SER A 20 23.16 -1.58 -2.52
CA SER A 20 24.36 -2.39 -2.33
C SER A 20 24.45 -3.58 -3.28
N VAL A 21 23.35 -4.03 -3.88
CA VAL A 21 23.31 -5.19 -4.79
C VAL A 21 24.29 -5.03 -5.95
N ILE A 22 24.48 -3.82 -6.47
CA ILE A 22 25.42 -3.57 -7.57
C ILE A 22 26.90 -3.78 -7.18
N GLU A 23 27.21 -3.81 -5.90
CA GLU A 23 28.55 -4.04 -5.36
C GLU A 23 28.83 -5.53 -5.09
N GLU A 24 27.80 -6.38 -5.17
CA GLU A 24 27.92 -7.82 -4.99
C GLU A 24 28.75 -8.46 -6.11
N VAL A 25 29.54 -9.48 -5.74
CA VAL A 25 30.42 -10.18 -6.67
C VAL A 25 29.65 -10.83 -7.82
N GLY A 26 28.48 -11.42 -7.52
CA GLY A 26 27.62 -12.03 -8.52
C GLY A 26 27.08 -11.03 -9.54
N PHE A 27 26.60 -9.87 -9.06
CA PHE A 27 26.10 -8.80 -9.92
C PHE A 27 27.22 -8.26 -10.83
N LYS A 28 28.42 -8.00 -10.25
CA LYS A 28 29.60 -7.55 -11.01
C LYS A 28 30.01 -8.52 -12.10
N LYS A 29 30.04 -9.83 -11.80
CA LYS A 29 30.36 -10.87 -12.78
C LYS A 29 29.30 -10.92 -13.90
N MET A 30 28.02 -10.85 -13.56
CA MET A 30 26.92 -10.86 -14.52
C MET A 30 27.02 -9.68 -15.49
N ILE A 31 27.18 -8.47 -14.99
CA ILE A 31 27.32 -7.27 -15.83
C ILE A 31 28.62 -7.31 -16.64
N GLY A 32 29.73 -7.74 -16.04
CA GLY A 32 31.01 -7.85 -16.73
C GLY A 32 30.98 -8.88 -17.88
N ALA A 33 30.24 -9.98 -17.74
CA ALA A 33 30.02 -10.96 -18.82
C ALA A 33 29.14 -10.40 -19.95
N ALA A 34 28.06 -9.67 -19.60
CA ALA A 34 27.13 -9.09 -20.55
C ALA A 34 27.73 -7.86 -21.28
N TYR A 35 28.54 -7.07 -20.59
CA TYR A 35 29.12 -5.82 -21.13
C TYR A 35 30.50 -5.53 -20.52
N PRO A 36 31.58 -6.16 -21.01
CA PRO A 36 32.92 -6.07 -20.43
C PRO A 36 33.50 -4.66 -20.31
N GLN A 37 33.06 -3.73 -21.17
CA GLN A 37 33.57 -2.35 -21.20
C GLN A 37 32.91 -1.44 -20.14
N PHE A 38 31.87 -1.92 -19.44
CA PHE A 38 31.17 -1.11 -18.46
C PHE A 38 31.86 -1.18 -17.09
N LYS A 39 32.31 -0.05 -16.61
CA LYS A 39 32.79 0.08 -15.23
C LYS A 39 31.62 0.29 -14.29
N ILE A 40 31.35 -0.68 -13.43
CA ILE A 40 30.28 -0.59 -12.43
C ILE A 40 30.54 0.59 -11.51
N VAL A 41 29.50 1.40 -11.34
CA VAL A 41 29.52 2.58 -10.46
C VAL A 41 29.26 2.17 -9.01
N SER A 42 29.56 3.05 -8.05
CA SER A 42 29.28 2.81 -6.64
C SER A 42 27.79 2.91 -6.33
N ARG A 43 27.35 2.28 -5.23
CA ARG A 43 25.98 2.42 -4.70
C ARG A 43 25.56 3.89 -4.47
N TYR A 44 26.51 4.77 -4.15
CA TYR A 44 26.24 6.20 -3.98
C TYR A 44 25.93 6.89 -5.31
N THR A 45 26.65 6.51 -6.36
CA THR A 45 26.42 7.03 -7.71
C THR A 45 25.06 6.59 -8.22
N ILE A 46 24.72 5.29 -8.10
CA ILE A 46 23.43 4.79 -8.59
C ILE A 46 22.26 5.35 -7.78
N LYS A 47 22.44 5.55 -6.47
CA LYS A 47 21.43 6.25 -5.65
C LYS A 47 21.17 7.65 -6.18
N ARG A 48 22.21 8.41 -6.49
CA ARG A 48 22.07 9.76 -7.06
C ARG A 48 21.36 9.73 -8.40
N ASP A 49 21.67 8.77 -9.27
CA ASP A 49 21.01 8.62 -10.57
C ASP A 49 19.52 8.30 -10.43
N ILE A 50 19.17 7.39 -9.50
CA ILE A 50 17.79 7.05 -9.17
C ILE A 50 17.04 8.27 -8.62
N MET A 51 17.64 9.05 -7.73
CA MET A 51 17.02 10.26 -7.20
C MET A 51 16.81 11.32 -8.29
N ALA A 52 17.78 11.50 -9.20
CA ALA A 52 17.62 12.43 -10.32
C ALA A 52 16.52 11.96 -11.29
N MET A 53 16.41 10.65 -11.54
CA MET A 53 15.34 10.07 -12.35
C MET A 53 13.98 10.27 -11.67
N PHE A 54 13.88 10.03 -10.36
CA PHE A 54 12.66 10.26 -9.59
C PHE A 54 12.19 11.72 -9.69
N GLU A 55 13.07 12.71 -9.49
CA GLU A 55 12.69 14.12 -9.55
C GLU A 55 12.25 14.56 -10.95
N ARG A 56 12.83 14.00 -12.00
CA ARG A 56 12.38 14.24 -13.37
C ARG A 56 10.97 13.69 -13.59
N GLU A 57 10.75 12.40 -13.32
CA GLU A 57 9.45 11.74 -13.46
C GLU A 57 8.37 12.42 -12.61
N ARG A 58 8.73 12.83 -11.38
CA ARG A 58 7.86 13.58 -10.48
C ARG A 58 7.44 14.93 -11.08
N THR A 59 8.39 15.63 -11.70
CA THR A 59 8.11 16.92 -12.32
C THR A 59 7.19 16.76 -13.53
N GLU A 60 7.47 15.79 -14.40
CA GLU A 60 6.63 15.48 -15.56
C GLU A 60 5.21 15.08 -15.13
N LEU A 61 5.09 14.18 -14.13
CA LEU A 61 3.80 13.77 -13.61
C LEU A 61 3.02 14.93 -12.99
N ARG A 62 3.70 15.83 -12.26
CA ARG A 62 3.07 17.04 -11.71
C ARG A 62 2.50 17.93 -12.81
N GLU A 63 3.22 18.12 -13.90
CA GLU A 63 2.73 18.89 -15.04
C GLU A 63 1.52 18.22 -15.69
N ILE A 64 1.56 16.91 -15.90
CA ILE A 64 0.42 16.15 -16.44
C ILE A 64 -0.82 16.34 -15.58
N ILE A 65 -0.69 16.14 -14.26
CA ILE A 65 -1.84 16.23 -13.34
C ILE A 65 -2.33 17.68 -13.23
N SER A 66 -1.43 18.66 -13.10
CA SER A 66 -1.82 20.07 -12.96
C SER A 66 -2.48 20.64 -14.22
N ASN A 67 -2.07 20.21 -15.40
CA ASN A 67 -2.61 20.65 -16.67
C ASN A 67 -3.82 19.84 -17.15
N SER A 68 -4.11 18.68 -16.54
CA SER A 68 -5.29 17.89 -16.87
C SER A 68 -6.57 18.73 -16.76
N PRO A 69 -7.51 18.68 -17.71
CA PRO A 69 -8.77 19.42 -17.63
C PRO A 69 -9.71 18.87 -16.57
N SER A 70 -9.53 17.62 -16.14
CA SER A 70 -10.36 16.95 -15.15
C SER A 70 -10.03 17.38 -13.72
N ARG A 71 -11.02 17.26 -12.83
CA ARG A 71 -10.78 17.27 -11.40
C ARG A 71 -10.11 15.98 -10.95
N VAL A 72 -9.42 16.03 -9.83
CA VAL A 72 -8.68 14.90 -9.28
C VAL A 72 -9.30 14.45 -7.96
N SER A 73 -9.30 13.17 -7.73
CA SER A 73 -9.74 12.55 -6.47
C SER A 73 -8.55 11.93 -5.76
N PHE A 74 -8.63 11.84 -4.44
CA PHE A 74 -7.54 11.30 -3.63
C PHE A 74 -8.01 10.16 -2.76
N THR A 75 -7.10 9.24 -2.49
CA THR A 75 -7.21 8.31 -1.37
C THR A 75 -6.01 8.51 -0.47
N THR A 76 -6.22 8.45 0.84
CA THR A 76 -5.11 8.45 1.80
C THR A 76 -5.23 7.28 2.75
N ASP A 77 -4.07 6.79 3.16
CA ASP A 77 -3.90 5.75 4.15
C ASP A 77 -2.80 6.16 5.12
N ASN A 78 -3.07 6.03 6.41
CA ASN A 78 -2.14 6.34 7.48
C ASN A 78 -1.90 5.07 8.30
N TRP A 79 -0.65 4.70 8.48
CA TRP A 79 -0.33 3.50 9.27
C TRP A 79 0.92 3.68 10.10
N LYS A 80 1.03 2.88 11.15
CA LYS A 80 2.23 2.77 11.96
C LYS A 80 3.02 1.54 11.55
N SER A 81 4.29 1.72 11.26
CA SER A 81 5.20 0.60 10.94
C SER A 81 5.53 -0.20 12.21
N ASP A 82 5.34 -1.51 12.15
CA ASP A 82 5.69 -2.41 13.26
C ASP A 82 7.21 -2.49 13.49
N VAL A 83 7.99 -2.27 12.43
CA VAL A 83 9.47 -2.33 12.49
C VAL A 83 10.04 -1.03 13.04
N THR A 84 9.71 0.11 12.42
CA THR A 84 10.29 1.41 12.78
C THR A 84 9.54 2.13 13.89
N LYS A 85 8.31 1.69 14.21
CA LYS A 85 7.37 2.35 15.14
C LYS A 85 6.98 3.78 14.73
N PHE A 86 7.35 4.22 13.55
CA PHE A 86 6.95 5.51 13.00
C PHE A 86 5.61 5.42 12.26
N SER A 87 4.87 6.53 12.28
CA SER A 87 3.65 6.69 11.48
C SER A 87 3.99 7.27 10.12
N TYR A 88 3.27 6.83 9.11
CA TYR A 88 3.44 7.24 7.71
C TYR A 88 2.09 7.61 7.11
N ILE A 89 2.12 8.51 6.14
CA ILE A 89 0.99 8.86 5.28
C ILE A 89 1.32 8.54 3.83
N CYS A 90 0.37 7.95 3.14
CA CYS A 90 0.40 7.76 1.69
C CYS A 90 -0.81 8.45 1.06
N ILE A 91 -0.57 9.32 0.07
CA ILE A 91 -1.65 9.94 -0.69
C ILE A 91 -1.53 9.50 -2.14
N THR A 92 -2.62 8.93 -2.64
CA THR A 92 -2.74 8.50 -4.03
C THR A 92 -3.70 9.43 -4.76
N CYS A 93 -3.25 9.96 -5.89
CA CYS A 93 -4.05 10.76 -6.81
C CYS A 93 -4.70 9.85 -7.85
N HIS A 94 -5.97 10.10 -8.13
CA HIS A 94 -6.76 9.45 -9.18
C HIS A 94 -7.27 10.52 -10.14
N TYR A 95 -6.97 10.35 -11.42
CA TYR A 95 -7.41 11.28 -12.47
C TYR A 95 -7.71 10.53 -13.76
N VAL A 96 -8.53 11.13 -14.59
CA VAL A 96 -8.86 10.60 -15.92
C VAL A 96 -8.07 11.41 -16.96
N ASP A 97 -7.34 10.71 -17.83
CA ASP A 97 -6.57 11.32 -18.90
C ASP A 97 -7.47 11.66 -20.13
N ASP A 98 -6.90 12.32 -21.13
CA ASP A 98 -7.61 12.73 -22.34
C ASP A 98 -8.13 11.53 -23.17
N ALA A 99 -7.58 10.35 -22.96
CA ALA A 99 -8.06 9.10 -23.56
C ALA A 99 -9.12 8.39 -22.69
N TRP A 100 -9.71 9.07 -21.71
CA TRP A 100 -10.70 8.56 -20.77
C TRP A 100 -10.23 7.36 -19.95
N ARG A 101 -8.92 7.24 -19.71
CA ARG A 101 -8.36 6.17 -18.88
C ARG A 101 -8.16 6.67 -17.45
N LEU A 102 -8.63 5.87 -16.50
CA LEU A 102 -8.40 6.11 -15.08
C LEU A 102 -6.93 5.83 -14.74
N ASN A 103 -6.25 6.85 -14.28
CA ASN A 103 -4.88 6.79 -13.80
C ASN A 103 -4.83 6.85 -12.28
N LYS A 104 -3.88 6.12 -11.70
CA LYS A 104 -3.62 6.07 -10.27
C LYS A 104 -2.12 6.24 -10.03
N ARG A 105 -1.75 7.23 -9.20
CA ARG A 105 -0.34 7.52 -8.88
C ARG A 105 -0.20 7.87 -7.39
N ILE A 106 0.76 7.24 -6.73
CA ILE A 106 1.18 7.69 -5.39
C ILE A 106 1.95 8.99 -5.57
N ILE A 107 1.45 10.05 -5.00
CA ILE A 107 2.02 11.39 -5.12
C ILE A 107 2.68 11.87 -3.81
N TRP A 108 2.34 11.23 -2.69
CA TRP A 108 2.88 11.56 -1.38
C TRP A 108 3.12 10.31 -0.57
N PHE A 109 4.31 10.20 -0.02
CA PHE A 109 4.68 9.14 0.89
C PHE A 109 5.67 9.73 1.89
N LYS A 110 5.24 9.92 3.13
CA LYS A 110 6.02 10.64 4.12
C LYS A 110 5.85 10.05 5.51
N LYS A 111 6.89 10.15 6.32
CA LYS A 111 6.80 9.95 7.75
C LYS A 111 6.03 11.10 8.36
N LEU A 112 5.03 10.79 9.17
CA LEU A 112 4.31 11.77 10.00
C LEU A 112 5.08 12.04 11.29
N ASN A 113 5.08 13.29 11.71
CA ASN A 113 5.58 13.70 13.03
C ASN A 113 4.40 13.91 14.00
N PRO A 114 4.59 13.63 15.29
CA PRO A 114 3.58 13.97 16.30
C PRO A 114 3.33 15.49 16.37
N PRO A 115 2.10 15.87 16.79
CA PRO A 115 0.95 15.05 17.13
C PRO A 115 0.27 14.46 15.89
N TYR A 116 -0.35 13.28 16.04
CA TYR A 116 -1.07 12.60 14.95
C TYR A 116 -2.57 12.94 14.99
N ASP A 117 -2.91 14.21 15.19
CA ASP A 117 -4.28 14.70 15.19
C ASP A 117 -4.75 15.11 13.78
N GLY A 118 -6.06 15.31 13.65
CA GLY A 118 -6.64 15.66 12.36
C GLY A 118 -6.14 16.99 11.80
N ALA A 119 -5.79 17.97 12.63
CA ALA A 119 -5.29 19.26 12.16
C ALA A 119 -3.89 19.12 11.54
N THR A 120 -2.96 18.46 12.24
CA THR A 120 -1.60 18.24 11.75
C THR A 120 -1.59 17.40 10.46
N ILE A 121 -2.46 16.37 10.38
CA ILE A 121 -2.58 15.57 9.16
C ILE A 121 -3.19 16.40 8.03
N ALA A 122 -4.15 17.28 8.31
CA ALA A 122 -4.72 18.20 7.32
C ALA A 122 -3.68 19.15 6.72
N GLU A 123 -2.78 19.68 7.55
CA GLU A 123 -1.67 20.53 7.08
C GLU A 123 -0.75 19.76 6.13
N GLU A 124 -0.38 18.53 6.47
CA GLU A 124 0.48 17.70 5.61
C GLU A 124 -0.21 17.36 4.28
N VAL A 125 -1.52 17.06 4.30
CA VAL A 125 -2.31 16.84 3.09
C VAL A 125 -2.42 18.13 2.26
N HIS A 126 -2.63 19.27 2.89
CA HIS A 126 -2.69 20.55 2.18
C HIS A 126 -1.35 20.92 1.54
N LEU A 127 -0.23 20.69 2.23
CA LEU A 127 1.11 20.83 1.65
C LEU A 127 1.29 19.97 0.40
N CYS A 128 0.84 18.72 0.43
CA CYS A 128 0.84 17.84 -0.74
C CYS A 128 0.07 18.48 -1.91
N PHE A 129 -1.14 18.97 -1.66
CA PHE A 129 -1.97 19.57 -2.72
C PHE A 129 -1.32 20.81 -3.35
N CYS A 130 -0.73 21.67 -2.52
CA CYS A 130 -0.01 22.86 -2.99
C CYS A 130 1.25 22.49 -3.79
N GLU A 131 2.04 21.52 -3.32
CA GLU A 131 3.26 21.08 -3.99
C GLU A 131 2.98 20.46 -5.36
N TRP A 132 1.86 19.73 -5.49
CA TRP A 132 1.41 19.14 -6.74
C TRP A 132 0.55 20.07 -7.59
N LYS A 133 0.30 21.31 -7.15
CA LYS A 133 -0.52 22.33 -7.84
C LYS A 133 -1.91 21.81 -8.19
N VAL A 134 -2.52 21.05 -7.27
CA VAL A 134 -3.85 20.45 -7.45
C VAL A 134 -4.88 21.01 -6.48
N ASP A 135 -4.50 21.93 -5.62
CA ASP A 135 -5.33 22.53 -4.58
C ASP A 135 -6.59 23.25 -5.14
N THR A 136 -6.61 23.56 -6.43
CA THR A 136 -7.75 24.15 -7.13
C THR A 136 -8.61 23.16 -7.92
N LYS A 137 -8.25 21.89 -7.98
CA LYS A 137 -8.84 20.87 -8.87
C LYS A 137 -9.44 19.68 -8.11
N ILE A 138 -9.55 19.76 -6.82
CA ILE A 138 -9.95 18.64 -5.98
C ILE A 138 -11.43 18.31 -6.20
N MET A 139 -11.74 17.03 -6.39
CA MET A 139 -13.11 16.50 -6.44
C MET A 139 -13.53 15.97 -5.07
N CYS A 140 -12.86 14.96 -4.59
CA CYS A 140 -13.17 14.29 -3.33
C CYS A 140 -11.95 13.58 -2.77
N MET A 141 -12.08 13.16 -1.52
CA MET A 141 -11.07 12.41 -0.79
C MET A 141 -11.68 11.18 -0.13
N THR A 142 -11.17 10.00 -0.46
CA THR A 142 -11.64 8.73 0.12
C THR A 142 -10.73 8.33 1.28
N LEU A 143 -11.35 8.04 2.42
CA LEU A 143 -10.70 7.77 3.71
C LEU A 143 -11.33 6.57 4.39
N ASP A 144 -10.59 5.94 5.30
CA ASP A 144 -11.18 5.02 6.25
C ASP A 144 -12.03 5.75 7.31
N ASN A 145 -12.64 4.99 8.23
CA ASN A 145 -13.52 5.55 9.27
C ASN A 145 -12.77 5.86 10.58
N ALA A 146 -11.47 6.17 10.54
CA ALA A 146 -10.75 6.57 11.74
C ALA A 146 -11.28 7.93 12.25
N ALA A 147 -11.40 8.07 13.56
CA ALA A 147 -12.03 9.26 14.19
C ALA A 147 -11.33 10.59 13.84
N TYR A 148 -9.99 10.58 13.69
CA TYR A 148 -9.23 11.77 13.30
C TYR A 148 -9.52 12.24 11.87
N ASN A 149 -10.03 11.37 11.01
CA ASN A 149 -10.31 11.71 9.61
C ASN A 149 -11.46 12.73 9.48
N ASP A 150 -12.46 12.67 10.34
CA ASP A 150 -13.55 13.66 10.32
C ASP A 150 -13.02 15.06 10.71
N SER A 151 -12.14 15.16 11.69
CA SER A 151 -11.46 16.42 12.06
C SER A 151 -10.55 16.92 10.93
N MET A 152 -9.74 16.03 10.34
CA MET A 152 -8.88 16.36 9.19
C MET A 152 -9.69 16.92 8.02
N ILE A 153 -10.78 16.26 7.65
CA ILE A 153 -11.66 16.71 6.54
C ILE A 153 -12.29 18.07 6.84
N ASN A 154 -12.74 18.31 8.06
CA ASN A 154 -13.32 19.59 8.43
C ASN A 154 -12.28 20.73 8.32
N THR A 155 -11.05 20.51 8.79
CA THR A 155 -9.94 21.45 8.65
C THR A 155 -9.60 21.70 7.18
N LEU A 156 -9.45 20.65 6.37
CA LEU A 156 -9.19 20.77 4.94
C LEU A 156 -10.31 21.51 4.21
N ARG A 157 -11.58 21.21 4.52
CA ARG A 157 -12.73 21.88 3.93
C ARG A 157 -12.68 23.39 4.23
N THR A 158 -12.44 23.77 5.47
CA THR A 158 -12.32 25.18 5.87
C THR A 158 -11.18 25.89 5.13
N THR A 159 -10.06 25.21 4.94
CA THR A 159 -8.89 25.76 4.23
C THR A 159 -9.12 25.89 2.72
N LEU A 160 -9.85 24.96 2.10
CA LEU A 160 -10.04 24.89 0.65
C LEU A 160 -11.24 25.70 0.14
N LEU A 161 -12.33 25.82 0.93
CA LEU A 161 -13.54 26.55 0.53
C LEU A 161 -13.28 28.01 0.09
N PRO A 162 -12.43 28.81 0.75
CA PRO A 162 -12.14 30.18 0.32
C PRO A 162 -11.47 30.26 -1.07
N LYS A 163 -10.83 29.19 -1.50
CA LYS A 163 -10.19 29.09 -2.82
C LYS A 163 -11.17 28.68 -3.95
N CYS A 164 -12.46 28.62 -3.67
CA CYS A 164 -13.56 28.27 -4.59
C CYS A 164 -13.43 26.89 -5.26
N VAL A 165 -12.99 25.91 -4.54
CA VAL A 165 -12.43 24.73 -5.19
C VAL A 165 -13.32 23.52 -5.10
N LEU A 166 -14.02 23.35 -3.99
CA LEU A 166 -14.76 22.12 -3.75
C LEU A 166 -16.12 22.11 -4.45
N PRO A 167 -16.43 21.10 -5.28
CA PRO A 167 -17.76 20.97 -5.88
C PRO A 167 -18.86 20.93 -4.83
N LEU A 168 -20.00 21.55 -5.13
CA LEU A 168 -21.18 21.61 -4.26
C LEU A 168 -20.84 22.02 -2.82
N PHE A 169 -19.98 23.03 -2.67
CA PHE A 169 -19.54 23.56 -1.38
C PHE A 169 -18.92 22.49 -0.46
N GLY A 170 -18.29 21.48 -1.06
CA GLY A 170 -17.62 20.40 -0.32
C GLY A 170 -18.56 19.38 0.33
N THR A 171 -19.83 19.35 -0.05
CA THR A 171 -20.80 18.36 0.47
C THR A 171 -20.34 16.91 0.27
N PHE A 172 -19.71 16.63 -0.87
CA PHE A 172 -19.20 15.30 -1.22
C PHE A 172 -17.66 15.23 -1.18
N PHE A 173 -17.03 16.14 -0.45
CA PHE A 173 -15.57 16.14 -0.36
C PHE A 173 -15.04 14.88 0.32
N GLN A 174 -15.68 14.40 1.38
CA GLN A 174 -15.34 13.15 2.05
C GLN A 174 -16.14 11.98 1.45
N VAL A 175 -15.42 10.96 1.01
CA VAL A 175 -15.99 9.66 0.62
C VAL A 175 -15.47 8.60 1.59
N ARG A 176 -16.37 7.84 2.20
CA ARG A 176 -15.98 6.76 3.12
C ARG A 176 -15.52 5.54 2.35
N CYS A 177 -14.43 4.91 2.79
CA CYS A 177 -13.87 3.73 2.17
C CYS A 177 -14.85 2.56 2.23
N CYS A 178 -15.36 2.14 1.08
CA CYS A 178 -16.32 1.03 0.96
C CYS A 178 -15.72 -0.28 1.49
N ALA A 179 -14.45 -0.56 1.21
CA ALA A 179 -13.77 -1.75 1.70
C ALA A 179 -13.70 -1.78 3.24
N HIS A 180 -13.50 -0.63 3.89
CA HIS A 180 -13.52 -0.54 5.34
C HIS A 180 -14.94 -0.78 5.90
N ILE A 181 -15.97 -0.22 5.27
CA ILE A 181 -17.38 -0.44 5.67
C ILE A 181 -17.73 -1.93 5.54
N LEU A 182 -17.38 -2.56 4.42
CA LEU A 182 -17.59 -3.99 4.21
C LEU A 182 -16.87 -4.83 5.27
N ASN A 183 -15.62 -4.47 5.62
CA ASN A 183 -14.90 -5.14 6.68
C ASN A 183 -15.64 -5.05 8.03
N LEU A 184 -16.16 -3.87 8.38
CA LEU A 184 -16.93 -3.69 9.62
C LEU A 184 -18.20 -4.55 9.63
N ILE A 185 -18.91 -4.64 8.51
CA ILE A 185 -20.12 -5.48 8.37
C ILE A 185 -19.74 -6.97 8.56
N VAL A 186 -18.69 -7.43 7.89
CA VAL A 186 -18.22 -8.81 8.01
C VAL A 186 -17.79 -9.12 9.44
N GLN A 187 -17.04 -8.21 10.09
CA GLN A 187 -16.63 -8.38 11.49
C GLN A 187 -17.85 -8.45 12.45
N ALA A 188 -18.88 -7.64 12.21
CA ALA A 188 -20.11 -7.71 12.98
C ALA A 188 -20.83 -9.07 12.80
N GLY A 189 -20.87 -9.59 11.55
CA GLY A 189 -21.41 -10.92 11.26
C GLY A 189 -20.59 -12.05 11.91
N LEU A 190 -19.27 -11.99 11.82
CA LEU A 190 -18.38 -13.00 12.40
C LEU A 190 -18.51 -13.09 13.92
N LYS A 191 -18.82 -11.99 14.62
CA LYS A 191 -19.07 -12.02 16.08
C LYS A 191 -20.20 -12.97 16.48
N LEU A 192 -21.15 -13.25 15.59
CA LEU A 192 -22.25 -14.18 15.87
C LEU A 192 -21.78 -15.65 15.98
N ILE A 193 -20.67 -15.98 15.31
CA ILE A 193 -20.08 -17.33 15.26
C ILE A 193 -18.67 -17.38 15.87
N ASP A 194 -18.28 -16.35 16.62
CA ASP A 194 -16.92 -16.13 17.12
C ASP A 194 -16.35 -17.35 17.86
N LYS A 195 -17.15 -17.95 18.76
CA LYS A 195 -16.76 -19.15 19.49
C LYS A 195 -16.37 -20.34 18.60
N SER A 196 -17.05 -20.49 17.47
CA SER A 196 -16.75 -21.57 16.52
C SER A 196 -15.48 -21.26 15.71
N VAL A 197 -15.34 -20.02 15.28
CA VAL A 197 -14.15 -19.54 14.57
C VAL A 197 -12.91 -19.63 15.46
N ASP A 198 -13.03 -19.26 16.73
CA ASP A 198 -11.91 -19.32 17.70
C ASP A 198 -11.46 -20.76 17.95
N LYS A 199 -12.39 -21.72 18.09
CA LYS A 199 -12.02 -23.14 18.18
C LYS A 199 -11.22 -23.62 16.97
N ILE A 200 -11.58 -23.20 15.77
CA ILE A 200 -10.84 -23.53 14.55
C ILE A 200 -9.45 -22.90 14.60
N ARG A 201 -9.35 -21.62 14.99
CA ARG A 201 -8.06 -20.92 15.15
C ARG A 201 -7.13 -21.61 16.15
N GLU A 202 -7.67 -21.95 17.31
CA GLU A 202 -6.92 -22.68 18.35
C GLU A 202 -6.45 -24.04 17.85
N GLY A 203 -7.31 -24.81 17.16
CA GLY A 203 -6.95 -26.08 16.56
C GLY A 203 -5.82 -25.94 15.52
N ILE A 204 -5.90 -24.96 14.63
CA ILE A 204 -4.86 -24.69 13.65
C ILE A 204 -3.55 -24.28 14.33
N GLN A 205 -3.62 -23.39 15.32
CA GLN A 205 -2.44 -22.95 16.07
C GLN A 205 -1.79 -24.14 16.79
N TYR A 206 -2.60 -25.01 17.43
CA TYR A 206 -2.10 -26.21 18.09
C TYR A 206 -1.34 -27.13 17.13
N ILE A 207 -1.86 -27.32 15.90
CA ILE A 207 -1.19 -28.13 14.89
C ILE A 207 0.12 -27.45 14.45
N LYS A 208 0.08 -26.14 14.20
CA LYS A 208 1.20 -25.39 13.61
C LYS A 208 2.37 -25.10 14.57
N ILE A 209 2.19 -25.24 15.88
CA ILE A 209 3.28 -25.05 16.86
C ILE A 209 4.38 -26.11 16.72
N SER A 210 4.06 -27.32 16.20
CA SER A 210 5.00 -28.42 16.15
C SER A 210 5.09 -29.04 14.75
N SER A 211 6.31 -29.18 14.24
CA SER A 211 6.57 -29.85 12.96
C SER A 211 6.02 -31.28 12.93
N ASN A 212 6.15 -32.02 14.04
CA ASN A 212 5.58 -33.36 14.19
C ASN A 212 4.06 -33.39 14.08
N ARG A 213 3.37 -32.37 14.65
CA ARG A 213 1.91 -32.29 14.55
C ARG A 213 1.47 -31.96 13.13
N ILE A 214 2.17 -31.06 12.46
CA ILE A 214 1.94 -30.72 11.06
C ILE A 214 2.08 -31.96 10.20
N GLN A 215 3.17 -32.70 10.34
CA GLN A 215 3.45 -33.92 9.58
C GLN A 215 2.36 -34.97 9.82
N LYS A 216 2.07 -35.31 11.07
CA LYS A 216 1.02 -36.28 11.43
C LYS A 216 -0.35 -35.88 10.90
N PHE A 217 -0.70 -34.58 10.96
CA PHE A 217 -1.97 -34.08 10.45
C PHE A 217 -2.10 -34.36 8.93
N TYR A 218 -1.09 -33.99 8.14
CA TYR A 218 -1.16 -34.20 6.70
C TYR A 218 -1.01 -35.67 6.31
N GLU A 219 -0.19 -36.45 7.01
CA GLU A 219 -0.11 -37.91 6.81
C GLU A 219 -1.46 -38.58 7.08
N THR A 220 -2.15 -38.21 8.14
CA THR A 220 -3.49 -38.72 8.46
C THR A 220 -4.51 -38.30 7.39
N ALA A 221 -4.52 -37.02 7.02
CA ALA A 221 -5.39 -36.52 5.96
C ALA A 221 -5.21 -37.27 4.64
N LYS A 222 -3.95 -37.53 4.25
CA LYS A 222 -3.63 -38.23 3.02
C LYS A 222 -3.92 -39.72 3.08
N ASN A 223 -3.40 -40.41 4.12
CA ASN A 223 -3.38 -41.87 4.13
C ASN A 223 -4.70 -42.48 4.63
N ILE A 224 -5.43 -41.76 5.52
CA ILE A 224 -6.68 -42.27 6.08
C ILE A 224 -7.89 -41.66 5.36
N TYR A 225 -7.87 -40.38 5.07
CA TYR A 225 -9.01 -39.65 4.50
C TYR A 225 -8.86 -39.41 2.99
N HIS A 226 -7.74 -39.77 2.39
CA HIS A 226 -7.43 -39.57 0.97
C HIS A 226 -7.60 -38.13 0.47
N LEU A 227 -7.34 -37.16 1.35
CA LEU A 227 -7.44 -35.74 1.06
C LEU A 227 -6.16 -35.21 0.44
N ASN A 228 -6.30 -34.18 -0.43
CA ASN A 228 -5.15 -33.54 -1.05
C ASN A 228 -4.44 -32.59 -0.05
N GLU A 229 -3.09 -32.65 -0.03
CA GLU A 229 -2.24 -31.82 0.80
C GLU A 229 -2.05 -30.39 0.29
N ASP A 230 -2.58 -30.03 -0.89
CA ASP A 230 -2.39 -28.72 -1.51
C ASP A 230 -3.05 -27.58 -0.71
N ARG A 231 -4.13 -27.88 0.02
CA ARG A 231 -4.78 -26.94 0.90
C ARG A 231 -4.07 -26.89 2.25
N LYS A 232 -3.18 -25.90 2.41
CA LYS A 232 -2.41 -25.75 3.65
C LYS A 232 -3.22 -25.01 4.74
N LEU A 233 -3.21 -25.54 5.95
CA LEU A 233 -3.73 -24.81 7.11
C LEU A 233 -2.96 -23.49 7.29
N ARG A 234 -3.68 -22.39 7.42
CA ARG A 234 -3.12 -21.04 7.61
C ARG A 234 -3.64 -20.44 8.90
N VAL A 235 -2.85 -19.61 9.54
CA VAL A 235 -3.32 -18.74 10.63
C VAL A 235 -3.86 -17.48 9.98
N ASP A 236 -5.00 -17.00 10.41
CA ASP A 236 -5.59 -15.78 9.90
C ASP A 236 -4.99 -14.52 10.53
N MET A 237 -5.29 -13.41 9.89
CA MET A 237 -5.12 -12.08 10.46
C MET A 237 -6.53 -11.53 10.75
N PRO A 238 -6.97 -11.50 12.02
CA PRO A 238 -8.35 -11.16 12.37
C PRO A 238 -8.83 -9.82 11.82
N VAL A 239 -7.91 -8.88 11.58
CA VAL A 239 -8.21 -7.58 10.98
C VAL A 239 -8.48 -7.63 9.47
N ARG A 240 -8.23 -8.78 8.82
CA ARG A 240 -8.43 -8.98 7.37
C ARG A 240 -9.43 -10.12 7.14
N TRP A 241 -10.70 -9.77 6.95
CA TRP A 241 -11.81 -10.73 6.75
C TRP A 241 -11.52 -11.79 5.66
N ASN A 242 -10.83 -11.42 4.60
CA ASN A 242 -10.45 -12.37 3.53
C ASN A 242 -9.51 -13.46 4.05
N SER A 243 -8.64 -13.17 5.03
CA SER A 243 -7.79 -14.19 5.65
C SER A 243 -8.61 -15.16 6.51
N THR A 244 -9.60 -14.66 7.24
CA THR A 244 -10.52 -15.50 8.01
C THR A 244 -11.34 -16.40 7.08
N HIS A 245 -11.87 -15.88 5.97
CA HIS A 245 -12.54 -16.71 4.96
C HIS A 245 -11.62 -17.83 4.46
N THR A 246 -10.39 -17.52 4.08
CA THR A 246 -9.43 -18.52 3.59
C THR A 246 -9.12 -19.59 4.63
N VAL A 247 -9.04 -19.20 5.91
CA VAL A 247 -8.84 -20.16 7.02
C VAL A 247 -10.03 -21.08 7.16
N LEU A 248 -11.24 -20.54 7.15
CA LEU A 248 -12.47 -21.33 7.27
C LEU A 248 -12.66 -22.27 6.07
N ASP A 249 -12.47 -21.79 4.84
CA ASP A 249 -12.56 -22.59 3.62
C ASP A 249 -11.56 -23.76 3.62
N ASN A 250 -10.30 -23.47 3.98
CA ASN A 250 -9.29 -24.52 4.10
C ASN A 250 -9.58 -25.49 5.24
N SER A 251 -10.18 -25.03 6.33
CA SER A 251 -10.53 -25.91 7.45
C SER A 251 -11.69 -26.83 7.12
N LEU A 252 -12.73 -26.29 6.48
CA LEU A 252 -13.89 -27.07 6.05
C LEU A 252 -13.53 -28.21 5.09
N TYR A 253 -12.43 -28.07 4.35
CA TYR A 253 -11.94 -29.15 3.49
C TYR A 253 -11.47 -30.38 4.27
N TYR A 254 -11.05 -30.20 5.53
CA TYR A 254 -10.54 -31.26 6.39
C TYR A 254 -11.57 -31.81 7.39
N PHE A 255 -12.78 -31.31 7.37
CA PHE A 255 -13.92 -31.79 8.15
C PHE A 255 -14.81 -32.69 7.31
#